data_7d23921bd1f9005cf3c2436a75af9f80
#
_entry.id   7d23921bd1f9005cf3c2436a75af9f80
#
_cell.length_a   1.000
_cell.length_b   1.000
_cell.length_c   1.000
_cell.angle_alpha   90.00
_cell.angle_beta   90.00
_cell.angle_gamma   90.00
#
_symmetry.space_group_name_H-M   'P 1'
#
loop_
_entity.id
_entity.type
_entity.pdbx_description
1 polymer ?
#
loop_
_entity_poly.entity_id
_entity_poly.type
_entity_poly.pdbx_seq_one_letter_code
_entity_poly.pdbx_strand_id
1 'polypeptide(L)'
;MTAPLPYYEDDAVTLYNARCEDVLPTLNLSGPVHLLTDPPYFGVKPDEWDNQWGKAGEFLAWMGEWLDLAKPHLGGDASVWVFASPEMTSAVERVVAERFRVLNTVRWLKQGSMSHRASLPALRQFLPTWEGIVFAERVEQVANAYVTASEGVWRDVFTPVRESLVAWRDQHGLTNRQVDDCLGTAGMAGHYFSASQWALPTEEAWGKMFALVGGEYEQHRAEYEHLRAEYEHLRAEYEHLRRPFNVTNRKLASDVWALPSVPPDPNRHPCEKPEALIAHMIETTTRPGDTILDCFAGSGAILDTARQLGRKAVGIEMDRHWCDHAVRRLAQMTLPMMT
;
A
#
# COMPACT_ATOMS: atom_id res chain seq x y z
N MET A 1 -28.39 -13.19 7.59
CA MET A 1 -27.63 -14.25 8.28
C MET A 1 -27.02 -13.65 9.52
N THR A 2 -27.00 -14.35 10.65
CA THR A 2 -26.30 -13.88 11.85
C THR A 2 -24.80 -14.07 11.64
N ALA A 3 -24.01 -13.06 12.02
CA ALA A 3 -22.54 -13.16 11.97
C ALA A 3 -22.06 -14.38 12.77
N PRO A 4 -21.10 -15.17 12.26
CA PRO A 4 -20.48 -16.23 13.04
C PRO A 4 -19.79 -15.61 14.26
N LEU A 5 -19.76 -16.37 15.36
CA LEU A 5 -19.01 -15.94 16.54
C LEU A 5 -17.50 -15.97 16.22
N PRO A 6 -16.73 -14.99 16.71
CA PRO A 6 -15.28 -15.01 16.60
C PRO A 6 -14.70 -16.30 17.22
N TYR A 7 -13.72 -16.88 16.55
CA TYR A 7 -12.92 -17.98 17.07
C TYR A 7 -11.92 -17.48 18.13
N TYR A 8 -11.39 -16.27 17.91
CA TYR A 8 -10.55 -15.54 18.85
C TYR A 8 -10.86 -14.04 18.72
N GLU A 9 -10.82 -13.34 19.85
CA GLU A 9 -11.00 -11.89 19.90
C GLU A 9 -10.21 -11.31 21.08
N ASP A 10 -9.47 -10.22 20.81
CA ASP A 10 -8.87 -9.34 21.81
C ASP A 10 -9.09 -7.88 21.40
N ASP A 11 -8.43 -6.93 22.08
CA ASP A 11 -8.59 -5.49 21.83
C ASP A 11 -8.16 -5.06 20.41
N ALA A 12 -7.31 -5.84 19.74
CA ALA A 12 -6.70 -5.50 18.45
C ALA A 12 -7.06 -6.48 17.32
N VAL A 13 -7.32 -7.75 17.64
CA VAL A 13 -7.47 -8.81 16.63
C VAL A 13 -8.77 -9.57 16.83
N THR A 14 -9.50 -9.76 15.72
CA THR A 14 -10.64 -10.69 15.64
C THR A 14 -10.33 -11.75 14.58
N LEU A 15 -10.44 -13.04 14.92
CA LEU A 15 -10.24 -14.16 14.01
C LEU A 15 -11.51 -15.01 13.91
N TYR A 16 -11.92 -15.32 12.69
CA TYR A 16 -13.06 -16.21 12.42
C TYR A 16 -12.57 -17.53 11.83
N ASN A 17 -13.12 -18.66 12.35
CA ASN A 17 -12.89 -19.97 11.75
C ASN A 17 -14.06 -20.33 10.82
N ALA A 18 -13.97 -19.91 9.56
CA ALA A 18 -14.97 -20.16 8.51
C ALA A 18 -14.38 -19.83 7.13
N ARG A 19 -15.15 -20.07 6.09
CA ARG A 19 -14.83 -19.56 4.75
C ARG A 19 -15.04 -18.05 4.69
N CYS A 20 -14.22 -17.36 3.93
CA CYS A 20 -14.33 -15.90 3.81
C CYS A 20 -15.67 -15.47 3.18
N GLU A 21 -16.21 -16.29 2.27
CA GLU A 21 -17.49 -16.05 1.61
C GLU A 21 -18.68 -16.09 2.58
N ASP A 22 -18.56 -16.83 3.69
CA ASP A 22 -19.58 -16.92 4.72
C ASP A 22 -19.49 -15.78 5.75
N VAL A 23 -18.27 -15.28 6.01
CA VAL A 23 -18.01 -14.24 7.02
C VAL A 23 -18.18 -12.85 6.46
N LEU A 24 -17.57 -12.56 5.29
CA LEU A 24 -17.55 -11.23 4.70
C LEU A 24 -18.95 -10.57 4.62
N PRO A 25 -20.02 -11.25 4.17
CA PRO A 25 -21.35 -10.64 4.10
C PRO A 25 -21.95 -10.24 5.46
N THR A 26 -21.36 -10.72 6.56
CA THR A 26 -21.87 -10.50 7.91
C THR A 26 -21.06 -9.48 8.71
N LEU A 27 -19.89 -9.11 8.23
CA LEU A 27 -19.02 -8.15 8.89
C LEU A 27 -19.62 -6.74 8.86
N ASN A 28 -19.39 -6.00 9.93
CA ASN A 28 -19.69 -4.58 10.01
C ASN A 28 -18.46 -3.84 10.51
N LEU A 29 -17.51 -3.60 9.59
CA LEU A 29 -16.28 -2.91 9.90
C LEU A 29 -16.47 -1.41 9.75
N SER A 30 -15.88 -0.63 10.64
CA SER A 30 -15.95 0.83 10.66
C SER A 30 -14.55 1.45 10.69
N GLY A 31 -14.43 2.66 10.17
CA GLY A 31 -13.16 3.37 10.06
C GLY A 31 -12.33 2.98 8.83
N PRO A 32 -11.05 3.36 8.79
CA PRO A 32 -10.15 2.99 7.72
C PRO A 32 -9.84 1.50 7.76
N VAL A 33 -10.30 0.76 6.76
CA VAL A 33 -10.06 -0.69 6.59
C VAL A 33 -9.29 -0.91 5.30
N HIS A 34 -8.18 -1.61 5.36
CA HIS A 34 -7.31 -1.97 4.25
C HIS A 34 -7.30 -3.49 4.05
N LEU A 35 -7.10 -3.94 2.82
CA LEU A 35 -6.96 -5.37 2.51
C LEU A 35 -5.48 -5.73 2.36
N LEU A 36 -5.04 -6.71 3.13
CA LEU A 36 -3.73 -7.36 2.96
C LEU A 36 -3.93 -8.86 3.16
N THR A 37 -3.76 -9.64 2.08
CA THR A 37 -4.16 -11.04 2.12
C THR A 37 -3.38 -11.92 1.15
N ASP A 38 -3.16 -13.18 1.56
CA ASP A 38 -2.42 -14.21 0.81
C ASP A 38 -3.38 -15.38 0.47
N PRO A 39 -4.16 -15.27 -0.61
CA PRO A 39 -5.11 -16.31 -0.99
C PRO A 39 -4.40 -17.60 -1.40
N PRO A 40 -5.09 -18.76 -1.41
CA PRO A 40 -4.59 -19.99 -2.03
C PRO A 40 -4.05 -19.74 -3.43
N TYR A 41 -2.99 -20.47 -3.80
CA TYR A 41 -2.41 -20.43 -5.15
C TYR A 41 -2.89 -21.63 -5.95
N PHE A 42 -3.33 -21.42 -7.15
CA PHE A 42 -3.89 -22.46 -8.00
C PHE A 42 -2.85 -23.56 -8.32
N GLY A 43 -3.01 -24.75 -7.69
CA GLY A 43 -2.23 -25.95 -8.00
C GLY A 43 -0.75 -25.89 -7.63
N VAL A 44 -0.33 -25.05 -6.69
CA VAL A 44 1.09 -24.90 -6.26
C VAL A 44 1.46 -25.86 -5.13
N LYS A 45 0.51 -26.18 -4.24
CA LYS A 45 0.67 -27.09 -3.11
C LYS A 45 -0.21 -28.34 -3.32
N PRO A 46 0.16 -29.50 -2.73
CA PRO A 46 -0.64 -30.72 -2.81
C PRO A 46 -1.90 -30.68 -1.92
N ASP A 47 -2.05 -29.64 -1.10
CA ASP A 47 -3.14 -29.51 -0.14
C ASP A 47 -4.50 -29.26 -0.81
N GLU A 48 -5.59 -29.74 -0.20
CA GLU A 48 -6.93 -29.64 -0.76
C GLU A 48 -7.36 -28.19 -1.00
N TRP A 49 -6.97 -27.27 -0.08
CA TRP A 49 -7.29 -25.85 -0.19
C TRP A 49 -6.68 -25.16 -1.44
N ASP A 50 -5.58 -25.71 -1.99
CA ASP A 50 -4.90 -25.18 -3.20
C ASP A 50 -5.34 -25.89 -4.49
N ASN A 51 -6.09 -27.00 -4.36
CA ASN A 51 -6.50 -27.89 -5.47
C ASN A 51 -8.02 -28.02 -5.60
N GLN A 52 -8.80 -27.10 -5.04
CA GLN A 52 -10.26 -27.15 -5.08
C GLN A 52 -10.86 -26.72 -6.43
N TRP A 53 -10.06 -26.18 -7.36
CA TRP A 53 -10.52 -25.76 -8.69
C TRP A 53 -9.95 -26.67 -9.78
N GLY A 54 -10.80 -27.12 -10.69
CA GLY A 54 -10.39 -27.95 -11.82
C GLY A 54 -9.68 -27.17 -12.94
N LYS A 55 -9.93 -25.85 -13.04
CA LYS A 55 -9.40 -24.99 -14.08
C LYS A 55 -9.05 -23.61 -13.54
N ALA A 56 -8.03 -22.97 -14.14
CA ALA A 56 -7.62 -21.62 -13.79
C ALA A 56 -8.77 -20.58 -13.87
N GLY A 57 -9.70 -20.75 -14.82
CA GLY A 57 -10.88 -19.87 -14.93
C GLY A 57 -11.82 -19.95 -13.73
N GLU A 58 -12.00 -21.11 -13.13
CA GLU A 58 -12.81 -21.29 -11.91
C GLU A 58 -12.14 -20.62 -10.71
N PHE A 59 -10.82 -20.78 -10.60
CA PHE A 59 -10.02 -20.07 -9.58
C PHE A 59 -10.14 -18.55 -9.72
N LEU A 60 -10.00 -18.00 -10.94
CA LEU A 60 -10.09 -16.57 -11.16
C LEU A 60 -11.51 -16.02 -10.93
N ALA A 61 -12.55 -16.79 -11.24
CA ALA A 61 -13.92 -16.44 -10.91
C ALA A 61 -14.12 -16.35 -9.40
N TRP A 62 -13.67 -17.37 -8.66
CA TRP A 62 -13.68 -17.36 -7.20
C TRP A 62 -12.88 -16.19 -6.60
N MET A 63 -11.70 -15.88 -7.17
CA MET A 63 -10.93 -14.69 -6.77
C MET A 63 -11.77 -13.42 -6.90
N GLY A 64 -12.54 -13.29 -7.96
CA GLY A 64 -13.45 -12.17 -8.18
C GLY A 64 -14.57 -12.11 -7.13
N GLU A 65 -15.19 -13.25 -6.84
CA GLU A 65 -16.32 -13.34 -5.90
C GLU A 65 -15.96 -12.86 -4.49
N TRP A 66 -14.89 -13.37 -3.89
CA TRP A 66 -14.53 -12.92 -2.54
C TRP A 66 -13.99 -11.48 -2.51
N LEU A 67 -13.33 -10.99 -3.58
CA LEU A 67 -12.94 -9.59 -3.70
C LEU A 67 -14.17 -8.66 -3.74
N ASP A 68 -15.23 -9.07 -4.44
CA ASP A 68 -16.50 -8.33 -4.48
C ASP A 68 -17.18 -8.28 -3.10
N LEU A 69 -17.06 -9.36 -2.32
CA LEU A 69 -17.57 -9.41 -0.94
C LEU A 69 -16.70 -8.59 0.04
N ALA A 70 -15.38 -8.53 -0.16
CA ALA A 70 -14.49 -7.75 0.69
C ALA A 70 -14.58 -6.24 0.43
N LYS A 71 -14.76 -5.83 -0.83
CA LYS A 71 -14.73 -4.44 -1.27
C LYS A 71 -15.64 -3.48 -0.48
N PRO A 72 -16.90 -3.84 -0.09
CA PRO A 72 -17.76 -2.96 0.69
C PRO A 72 -17.22 -2.58 2.07
N HIS A 73 -16.36 -3.42 2.66
CA HIS A 73 -15.79 -3.21 3.99
C HIS A 73 -14.58 -2.28 3.99
N LEU A 74 -13.98 -2.04 2.83
CA LEU A 74 -12.77 -1.25 2.70
C LEU A 74 -13.07 0.25 2.78
N GLY A 75 -12.15 1.04 3.32
CA GLY A 75 -12.22 2.50 3.31
C GLY A 75 -12.24 3.09 1.89
N GLY A 76 -12.68 4.32 1.73
CA GLY A 76 -12.83 4.96 0.41
C GLY A 76 -11.53 5.08 -0.40
N ASP A 77 -10.38 5.13 0.29
CA ASP A 77 -9.02 5.20 -0.25
C ASP A 77 -8.14 4.03 0.21
N ALA A 78 -8.77 2.90 0.57
CA ALA A 78 -8.07 1.74 1.12
C ALA A 78 -6.98 1.21 0.21
N SER A 79 -5.84 0.84 0.79
CA SER A 79 -4.83 0.01 0.13
C SER A 79 -5.30 -1.44 0.05
N VAL A 80 -4.97 -2.07 -1.07
CA VAL A 80 -5.31 -3.46 -1.38
C VAL A 80 -4.03 -4.17 -1.79
N TRP A 81 -3.66 -5.22 -1.03
CA TRP A 81 -2.50 -6.05 -1.28
C TRP A 81 -2.94 -7.50 -1.43
N VAL A 82 -2.69 -8.08 -2.59
CA VAL A 82 -3.05 -9.48 -2.89
C VAL A 82 -1.83 -10.22 -3.41
N PHE A 83 -1.43 -11.26 -2.69
CA PHE A 83 -0.36 -12.15 -3.13
C PHE A 83 -0.81 -13.07 -4.27
N ALA A 84 0.13 -13.47 -5.12
CA ALA A 84 -0.10 -14.41 -6.20
C ALA A 84 1.17 -15.21 -6.55
N SER A 85 0.98 -16.45 -7.02
CA SER A 85 2.10 -17.21 -7.58
C SER A 85 2.64 -16.54 -8.84
N PRO A 86 3.90 -16.78 -9.21
CA PRO A 86 4.49 -16.22 -10.43
C PRO A 86 3.67 -16.50 -11.68
N GLU A 87 3.12 -17.71 -11.77
CA GLU A 87 2.34 -18.19 -12.91
C GLU A 87 0.99 -17.48 -13.05
N MET A 88 0.38 -17.12 -11.89
CA MET A 88 -0.95 -16.53 -11.85
C MET A 88 -0.94 -15.00 -11.67
N THR A 89 0.21 -14.39 -11.40
CA THR A 89 0.31 -12.95 -11.09
C THR A 89 -0.43 -12.07 -12.09
N SER A 90 -0.18 -12.24 -13.39
CA SER A 90 -0.83 -11.41 -14.42
C SER A 90 -2.35 -11.65 -14.54
N ALA A 91 -2.81 -12.84 -14.21
CA ALA A 91 -4.24 -13.17 -14.24
C ALA A 91 -4.95 -12.59 -12.99
N VAL A 92 -4.32 -12.74 -11.82
CA VAL A 92 -4.80 -12.14 -10.55
C VAL A 92 -4.83 -10.62 -10.66
N GLU A 93 -3.78 -10.00 -11.23
CA GLU A 93 -3.74 -8.55 -11.47
C GLU A 93 -4.96 -8.07 -12.27
N ARG A 94 -5.34 -8.78 -13.34
CA ARG A 94 -6.54 -8.45 -14.12
C ARG A 94 -7.82 -8.54 -13.30
N VAL A 95 -7.98 -9.58 -12.47
CA VAL A 95 -9.16 -9.73 -11.60
C VAL A 95 -9.24 -8.58 -10.57
N VAL A 96 -8.09 -8.19 -10.02
CA VAL A 96 -8.00 -7.03 -9.12
C VAL A 96 -8.30 -5.74 -9.87
N ALA A 97 -7.78 -5.54 -11.09
CA ALA A 97 -7.97 -4.35 -11.90
C ALA A 97 -9.42 -4.09 -12.31
N GLU A 98 -10.26 -5.14 -12.38
CA GLU A 98 -11.70 -4.99 -12.61
C GLU A 98 -12.44 -4.32 -11.43
N ARG A 99 -11.85 -4.33 -10.24
CA ARG A 99 -12.49 -3.91 -8.97
C ARG A 99 -11.80 -2.74 -8.29
N PHE A 100 -10.52 -2.62 -8.48
CA PHE A 100 -9.62 -1.68 -7.81
C PHE A 100 -8.70 -1.03 -8.83
N ARG A 101 -8.14 0.13 -8.49
CA ARG A 101 -7.09 0.74 -9.31
C ARG A 101 -5.74 0.13 -8.95
N VAL A 102 -5.17 -0.67 -9.85
CA VAL A 102 -3.83 -1.22 -9.69
C VAL A 102 -2.79 -0.11 -9.81
N LEU A 103 -1.90 -0.04 -8.83
CA LEU A 103 -0.81 0.94 -8.76
C LEU A 103 0.51 0.31 -9.19
N ASN A 104 0.82 -0.88 -8.64
CA ASN A 104 2.02 -1.64 -8.94
C ASN A 104 1.75 -3.14 -8.88
N THR A 105 2.55 -3.92 -9.58
CA THR A 105 2.73 -5.34 -9.31
C THR A 105 4.15 -5.56 -8.81
N VAL A 106 4.29 -5.67 -7.50
CA VAL A 106 5.56 -5.86 -6.83
C VAL A 106 6.04 -7.30 -7.03
N ARG A 107 7.35 -7.46 -7.27
CA ARG A 107 8.03 -8.76 -7.31
C ARG A 107 8.87 -8.93 -6.06
N TRP A 108 8.42 -9.81 -5.18
CA TRP A 108 9.19 -10.19 -4.01
C TRP A 108 10.18 -11.30 -4.40
N LEU A 109 11.47 -10.95 -4.49
CA LEU A 109 12.57 -11.89 -4.74
C LEU A 109 12.91 -12.64 -3.45
N LYS A 110 12.73 -13.97 -3.48
CA LYS A 110 13.03 -14.87 -2.35
C LYS A 110 14.54 -15.13 -2.28
N GLN A 111 15.26 -14.36 -1.48
CA GLN A 111 16.68 -14.57 -1.29
C GLN A 111 16.95 -15.94 -0.64
N GLY A 112 17.88 -16.71 -1.22
CA GLY A 112 18.25 -18.05 -0.72
C GLY A 112 17.35 -19.18 -1.19
N SER A 113 16.26 -18.93 -1.91
CA SER A 113 15.36 -19.96 -2.44
C SER A 113 15.78 -20.39 -3.85
N MET A 114 16.89 -21.13 -3.95
CA MET A 114 17.16 -21.90 -5.16
C MET A 114 16.59 -23.30 -4.98
N SER A 115 15.73 -23.74 -5.91
CA SER A 115 15.24 -25.11 -5.90
C SER A 115 16.37 -26.07 -6.29
N HIS A 116 17.12 -26.55 -5.32
CA HIS A 116 18.14 -27.59 -5.51
C HIS A 116 17.56 -28.95 -5.96
N ARG A 117 16.24 -29.05 -6.06
CA ARG A 117 15.53 -30.29 -6.42
C ARG A 117 15.28 -30.45 -7.93
N ALA A 118 15.50 -29.40 -8.73
CA ALA A 118 15.28 -29.47 -10.14
C ALA A 118 16.46 -30.12 -10.87
N SER A 119 16.18 -31.15 -11.67
CA SER A 119 17.19 -31.69 -12.60
C SER A 119 17.42 -30.69 -13.72
N LEU A 120 18.58 -30.03 -13.75
CA LEU A 120 18.91 -29.03 -14.77
C LEU A 120 18.70 -29.53 -16.21
N PRO A 121 19.06 -30.79 -16.57
CA PRO A 121 18.82 -31.32 -17.92
C PRO A 121 17.32 -31.46 -18.29
N ALA A 122 16.45 -31.57 -17.29
CA ALA A 122 15.00 -31.70 -17.49
C ALA A 122 14.25 -30.38 -17.59
N LEU A 123 14.92 -29.26 -17.26
CA LEU A 123 14.27 -27.94 -17.32
C LEU A 123 13.88 -27.58 -18.76
N ARG A 124 12.68 -27.00 -18.89
CA ARG A 124 12.15 -26.45 -20.13
C ARG A 124 11.73 -24.99 -19.99
N GLN A 125 11.85 -24.44 -18.77
CA GLN A 125 11.58 -23.04 -18.41
C GLN A 125 12.48 -22.62 -17.25
N PHE A 126 12.62 -21.32 -17.02
CA PHE A 126 13.32 -20.80 -15.84
C PHE A 126 12.49 -21.07 -14.59
N LEU A 127 13.16 -21.40 -13.48
CA LEU A 127 12.52 -21.58 -12.19
C LEU A 127 12.19 -20.20 -11.60
N PRO A 128 10.93 -19.95 -11.21
CA PRO A 128 10.58 -18.69 -10.57
C PRO A 128 11.22 -18.59 -9.17
N THR A 129 11.87 -17.47 -8.93
CA THR A 129 12.51 -17.15 -7.63
C THR A 129 11.82 -15.96 -6.93
N TRP A 130 10.61 -15.63 -7.35
CA TRP A 130 9.83 -14.50 -6.87
C TRP A 130 8.36 -14.88 -6.65
N GLU A 131 7.64 -14.09 -5.91
CA GLU A 131 6.18 -14.07 -5.86
C GLU A 131 5.68 -12.69 -6.27
N GLY A 132 4.49 -12.64 -6.87
CA GLY A 132 3.80 -11.41 -7.22
C GLY A 132 2.99 -10.88 -6.03
N ILE A 133 2.95 -9.57 -5.88
CA ILE A 133 2.08 -8.90 -4.93
C ILE A 133 1.40 -7.76 -5.68
N VAL A 134 0.11 -7.89 -5.94
CA VAL A 134 -0.67 -6.85 -6.60
C VAL A 134 -0.98 -5.78 -5.56
N PHE A 135 -0.50 -4.57 -5.80
CA PHE A 135 -0.81 -3.39 -5.02
C PHE A 135 -1.81 -2.53 -5.76
N ALA A 136 -2.94 -2.30 -5.13
CA ALA A 136 -4.03 -1.51 -5.67
C ALA A 136 -4.62 -0.59 -4.58
N GLU A 137 -5.50 0.31 -4.99
CA GLU A 137 -6.29 1.12 -4.08
C GLU A 137 -7.77 1.08 -4.45
N ARG A 138 -8.62 1.22 -3.45
CA ARG A 138 -10.04 1.41 -3.67
C ARG A 138 -10.28 2.81 -4.22
N VAL A 139 -11.11 2.89 -5.26
CA VAL A 139 -11.63 4.14 -5.83
C VAL A 139 -13.12 3.96 -6.08
N GLU A 140 -13.89 5.05 -6.07
CA GLU A 140 -15.34 4.98 -6.29
C GLU A 140 -15.67 4.51 -7.72
N GLN A 141 -14.88 4.95 -8.70
CA GLN A 141 -15.04 4.54 -10.10
C GLN A 141 -13.68 4.15 -10.69
N VAL A 142 -13.59 2.93 -11.19
CA VAL A 142 -12.41 2.42 -11.91
C VAL A 142 -12.53 2.82 -13.38
N ALA A 143 -12.39 4.12 -13.69
CA ALA A 143 -12.47 4.60 -15.07
C ALA A 143 -11.21 4.27 -15.89
N ASN A 144 -10.05 4.21 -15.24
CA ASN A 144 -8.77 3.81 -15.84
C ASN A 144 -7.92 3.10 -14.78
N ALA A 145 -7.85 1.78 -14.84
CA ALA A 145 -7.17 0.95 -13.85
C ALA A 145 -5.66 1.24 -13.68
N TYR A 146 -5.04 1.91 -14.63
CA TYR A 146 -3.59 2.14 -14.68
C TYR A 146 -3.17 3.61 -14.67
N VAL A 147 -4.09 4.56 -14.41
CA VAL A 147 -3.74 5.98 -14.31
C VAL A 147 -3.49 6.34 -12.85
N THR A 148 -2.30 6.88 -12.59
CA THR A 148 -1.93 7.38 -11.27
C THR A 148 -2.82 8.53 -10.85
N ALA A 149 -3.64 8.33 -9.83
CA ALA A 149 -4.57 9.34 -9.31
C ALA A 149 -3.89 10.43 -8.47
N SER A 150 -2.64 10.21 -8.08
CA SER A 150 -1.92 11.14 -7.21
C SER A 150 -1.69 12.52 -7.83
N GLU A 151 -1.67 12.62 -9.16
CA GLU A 151 -1.39 13.90 -9.82
C GLU A 151 -2.53 14.90 -9.80
N GLY A 152 -3.80 14.46 -9.83
CA GLY A 152 -4.96 15.36 -9.85
C GLY A 152 -5.21 16.01 -8.50
N VAL A 153 -5.34 15.20 -7.46
CA VAL A 153 -5.66 15.68 -6.10
C VAL A 153 -4.53 16.55 -5.52
N TRP A 154 -3.27 16.17 -5.76
CA TRP A 154 -2.11 16.98 -5.37
C TRP A 154 -2.15 18.38 -6.01
N ARG A 155 -2.47 18.47 -7.29
CA ARG A 155 -2.57 19.75 -8.01
C ARG A 155 -3.65 20.65 -7.41
N ASP A 156 -4.79 20.08 -7.06
CA ASP A 156 -5.96 20.84 -6.59
C ASP A 156 -5.75 21.37 -5.15
N VAL A 157 -5.17 20.58 -4.27
CA VAL A 157 -4.95 20.97 -2.86
C VAL A 157 -4.01 22.16 -2.73
N PHE A 158 -2.91 22.20 -3.49
CA PHE A 158 -1.93 23.29 -3.42
C PHE A 158 -2.19 24.43 -4.41
N THR A 159 -3.29 24.39 -5.13
CA THR A 159 -3.69 25.47 -6.05
C THR A 159 -3.71 26.85 -5.40
N PRO A 160 -4.25 27.07 -4.19
CA PRO A 160 -4.24 28.39 -3.55
C PRO A 160 -2.83 28.95 -3.37
N VAL A 161 -1.91 28.19 -2.82
CA VAL A 161 -0.53 28.62 -2.59
C VAL A 161 0.20 28.88 -3.91
N ARG A 162 0.00 28.01 -4.90
CA ARG A 162 0.57 28.21 -6.25
C ARG A 162 0.04 29.46 -6.92
N GLU A 163 -1.26 29.72 -6.84
CA GLU A 163 -1.88 30.93 -7.41
C GLU A 163 -1.38 32.20 -6.73
N SER A 164 -1.14 32.17 -5.43
CA SER A 164 -0.50 33.26 -4.68
C SER A 164 0.91 33.52 -5.21
N LEU A 165 1.72 32.49 -5.47
CA LEU A 165 3.05 32.62 -6.06
C LEU A 165 3.00 33.17 -7.50
N VAL A 166 2.06 32.69 -8.30
CA VAL A 166 1.86 33.18 -9.69
C VAL A 166 1.44 34.65 -9.67
N ALA A 167 0.47 35.02 -8.82
CA ALA A 167 0.02 36.40 -8.65
C ALA A 167 1.16 37.33 -8.23
N TRP A 168 2.00 36.89 -7.28
CA TRP A 168 3.18 37.63 -6.83
C TRP A 168 4.15 37.84 -8.00
N ARG A 169 4.50 36.81 -8.78
CA ARG A 169 5.37 36.92 -9.97
C ARG A 169 4.80 37.91 -10.98
N ASP A 170 3.52 37.78 -11.28
CA ASP A 170 2.86 38.60 -12.32
C ASP A 170 2.73 40.07 -11.89
N GLN A 171 2.43 40.33 -10.60
CA GLN A 171 2.39 41.68 -10.03
C GLN A 171 3.73 42.40 -10.18
N HIS A 172 4.85 41.67 -10.08
CA HIS A 172 6.18 42.23 -10.20
C HIS A 172 6.74 42.17 -11.65
N GLY A 173 5.94 41.70 -12.60
CA GLY A 173 6.30 41.61 -14.01
C GLY A 173 7.47 40.68 -14.32
N LEU A 174 7.70 39.67 -13.47
CA LEU A 174 8.80 38.73 -13.60
C LEU A 174 8.46 37.62 -14.64
N THR A 175 9.42 37.29 -15.46
CA THR A 175 9.36 36.11 -16.33
C THR A 175 10.04 34.90 -15.68
N ASN A 176 9.62 33.68 -16.05
CA ASN A 176 10.30 32.46 -15.60
C ASN A 176 11.80 32.48 -15.88
N ARG A 177 12.22 33.06 -17.02
CA ARG A 177 13.64 33.20 -17.39
C ARG A 177 14.40 34.08 -16.39
N GLN A 178 13.86 35.22 -15.99
CA GLN A 178 14.51 36.09 -14.99
C GLN A 178 14.61 35.37 -13.62
N VAL A 179 13.63 34.59 -13.28
CA VAL A 179 13.66 33.77 -12.02
C VAL A 179 14.74 32.69 -12.15
N ASP A 180 14.78 31.94 -13.25
CA ASP A 180 15.82 30.93 -13.48
C ASP A 180 17.22 31.52 -13.48
N ASP A 181 17.41 32.64 -14.14
CA ASP A 181 18.71 33.37 -14.20
C ASP A 181 19.15 33.81 -12.78
N CYS A 182 18.23 34.32 -11.99
CA CYS A 182 18.47 34.72 -10.59
C CYS A 182 18.84 33.55 -9.68
N LEU A 183 18.18 32.40 -9.87
CA LEU A 183 18.44 31.19 -9.10
C LEU A 183 19.69 30.43 -9.56
N GLY A 184 20.23 30.76 -10.73
CA GLY A 184 21.32 30.04 -11.37
C GLY A 184 20.90 28.64 -11.83
N THR A 185 19.64 28.48 -12.25
CA THR A 185 19.04 27.19 -12.65
C THR A 185 18.45 27.28 -14.05
N ALA A 186 18.11 26.09 -14.60
CA ALA A 186 17.38 25.98 -15.85
C ALA A 186 16.10 25.20 -15.63
N GLY A 187 14.94 25.91 -15.57
CA GLY A 187 13.63 25.28 -15.43
C GLY A 187 13.03 25.20 -14.02
N MET A 188 13.74 25.65 -12.96
CA MET A 188 13.18 25.67 -11.59
C MET A 188 11.97 26.60 -11.45
N ALA A 189 11.94 27.71 -12.19
CA ALA A 189 10.78 28.59 -12.22
C ALA A 189 9.51 27.84 -12.68
N GLY A 190 9.65 26.88 -13.59
CA GLY A 190 8.55 25.99 -13.99
C GLY A 190 7.99 25.21 -12.81
N HIS A 191 8.82 24.72 -11.91
CA HIS A 191 8.38 23.98 -10.73
C HIS A 191 7.66 24.86 -9.70
N TYR A 192 7.94 26.15 -9.63
CA TYR A 192 7.31 27.05 -8.67
C TYR A 192 5.96 27.61 -9.17
N PHE A 193 5.79 27.78 -10.47
CA PHE A 193 4.65 28.50 -11.04
C PHE A 193 3.72 27.64 -11.90
N SER A 194 4.15 26.45 -12.37
CA SER A 194 3.28 25.57 -13.15
C SER A 194 2.54 24.55 -12.29
N ALA A 195 1.46 23.99 -12.82
CA ALA A 195 0.72 22.93 -12.15
C ALA A 195 1.42 21.56 -12.18
N SER A 196 2.37 21.35 -13.09
CA SER A 196 3.10 20.10 -13.19
C SER A 196 4.35 20.14 -12.32
N GLN A 197 4.57 19.08 -11.52
CA GLN A 197 5.75 18.95 -10.63
C GLN A 197 5.95 20.15 -9.67
N TRP A 198 4.84 20.76 -9.22
CA TRP A 198 4.89 21.94 -8.39
C TRP A 198 5.60 21.68 -7.05
N ALA A 199 6.40 22.65 -6.62
CA ALA A 199 7.07 22.66 -5.33
C ALA A 199 7.08 24.09 -4.76
N LEU A 200 6.95 24.20 -3.42
CA LEU A 200 7.15 25.48 -2.75
C LEU A 200 8.64 25.88 -2.87
N PRO A 201 8.96 27.14 -3.25
CA PRO A 201 10.33 27.65 -3.22
C PRO A 201 10.94 27.47 -1.82
N THR A 202 12.24 27.19 -1.75
CA THR A 202 12.98 27.29 -0.47
C THR A 202 13.08 28.75 -0.02
N GLU A 203 13.30 28.98 1.28
CA GLU A 203 13.49 30.35 1.80
C GLU A 203 14.63 31.08 1.09
N GLU A 204 15.72 30.39 0.75
CA GLU A 204 16.83 30.94 -0.03
C GLU A 204 16.39 31.34 -1.45
N ALA A 205 15.65 30.45 -2.12
CA ALA A 205 15.15 30.74 -3.47
C ALA A 205 14.15 31.91 -3.45
N TRP A 206 13.27 31.95 -2.46
CA TRP A 206 12.33 33.05 -2.25
C TRP A 206 13.06 34.36 -2.04
N GLY A 207 14.07 34.39 -1.16
CA GLY A 207 14.89 35.58 -0.90
C GLY A 207 15.59 36.11 -2.17
N LYS A 208 16.14 35.22 -3.01
CA LYS A 208 16.73 35.60 -4.29
C LYS A 208 15.70 36.21 -5.24
N MET A 209 14.53 35.61 -5.37
CA MET A 209 13.44 36.13 -6.21
C MET A 209 12.95 37.50 -5.70
N PHE A 210 12.81 37.66 -4.38
CA PHE A 210 12.35 38.90 -3.78
C PHE A 210 13.36 40.03 -3.96
N ALA A 211 14.66 39.73 -3.93
CA ALA A 211 15.71 40.69 -4.20
C ALA A 211 15.66 41.27 -5.64
N LEU A 212 15.12 40.54 -6.59
CA LEU A 212 14.92 41.07 -7.97
C LEU A 212 13.96 42.26 -8.03
N VAL A 213 13.01 42.31 -7.07
CA VAL A 213 11.96 43.35 -7.04
C VAL A 213 12.26 44.47 -6.06
N GLY A 214 13.48 44.47 -5.46
CA GLY A 214 13.93 45.54 -4.57
C GLY A 214 13.20 45.60 -3.22
N GLY A 215 12.61 44.50 -2.76
CA GLY A 215 11.90 44.40 -1.49
C GLY A 215 12.84 44.38 -0.27
N GLU A 216 12.31 44.74 0.90
CA GLU A 216 13.04 44.68 2.18
C GLU A 216 13.06 43.26 2.72
N TYR A 217 14.17 42.88 3.39
CA TYR A 217 14.37 41.54 3.93
C TYR A 217 13.24 41.07 4.86
N GLU A 218 12.83 41.92 5.78
CA GLU A 218 11.78 41.59 6.78
C GLU A 218 10.41 41.33 6.09
N GLN A 219 10.09 42.09 5.04
CA GLN A 219 8.86 41.90 4.29
C GLN A 219 8.88 40.58 3.53
N HIS A 220 9.97 40.24 2.83
CA HIS A 220 10.05 38.99 2.09
C HIS A 220 9.98 37.77 3.02
N ARG A 221 10.54 37.86 4.22
CA ARG A 221 10.49 36.83 5.24
C ARG A 221 9.06 36.62 5.73
N ALA A 222 8.36 37.69 6.03
CA ALA A 222 6.97 37.61 6.51
C ALA A 222 6.04 36.96 5.45
N GLU A 223 6.22 37.37 4.17
CA GLU A 223 5.46 36.76 3.07
C GLU A 223 5.79 35.28 2.88
N TYR A 224 7.06 34.89 2.97
CA TYR A 224 7.46 33.49 2.91
C TYR A 224 6.92 32.65 4.05
N GLU A 225 7.00 33.15 5.29
CA GLU A 225 6.46 32.46 6.46
C GLU A 225 4.94 32.26 6.34
N HIS A 226 4.23 33.23 5.77
CA HIS A 226 2.80 33.10 5.50
C HIS A 226 2.50 32.02 4.44
N LEU A 227 3.18 32.06 3.29
CA LEU A 227 3.04 31.03 2.23
C LEU A 227 3.39 29.64 2.72
N ARG A 228 4.44 29.54 3.54
CA ARG A 228 4.87 28.28 4.14
C ARG A 228 3.84 27.74 5.12
N ALA A 229 3.30 28.61 5.98
CA ALA A 229 2.27 28.20 6.95
C ALA A 229 1.01 27.70 6.23
N GLU A 230 0.57 28.38 5.17
CA GLU A 230 -0.55 27.94 4.32
C GLU A 230 -0.24 26.59 3.65
N TYR A 231 0.96 26.44 3.08
CA TYR A 231 1.40 25.18 2.49
C TYR A 231 1.40 24.04 3.50
N GLU A 232 1.97 24.24 4.69
CA GLU A 232 2.02 23.18 5.73
C GLU A 232 0.62 22.85 6.25
N HIS A 233 -0.29 23.82 6.33
CA HIS A 233 -1.68 23.58 6.69
C HIS A 233 -2.38 22.71 5.63
N LEU A 234 -2.32 23.10 4.37
CA LEU A 234 -2.90 22.34 3.26
C LEU A 234 -2.26 20.95 3.12
N ARG A 235 -0.95 20.86 3.35
CA ARG A 235 -0.24 19.58 3.36
C ARG A 235 -0.74 18.67 4.47
N ALA A 236 -0.90 19.18 5.68
CA ALA A 236 -1.40 18.39 6.81
C ALA A 236 -2.84 17.90 6.55
N GLU A 237 -3.70 18.76 6.00
CA GLU A 237 -5.06 18.39 5.60
C GLU A 237 -5.02 17.31 4.50
N TYR A 238 -4.23 17.51 3.46
CA TYR A 238 -4.07 16.55 2.37
C TYR A 238 -3.54 15.20 2.86
N GLU A 239 -2.49 15.20 3.71
CA GLU A 239 -1.94 13.97 4.29
C GLU A 239 -2.94 13.27 5.23
N HIS A 240 -3.86 14.01 5.83
CA HIS A 240 -4.95 13.43 6.63
C HIS A 240 -6.04 12.80 5.75
N LEU A 241 -6.35 13.40 4.61
CA LEU A 241 -7.42 12.96 3.71
C LEU A 241 -7.01 11.83 2.78
N ARG A 242 -5.71 11.69 2.46
CA ARG A 242 -5.24 10.66 1.52
C ARG A 242 -4.79 9.40 2.23
N ARG A 243 -4.81 8.28 1.50
CA ARG A 243 -4.12 7.05 1.92
C ARG A 243 -2.63 7.35 2.14
N PRO A 244 -2.03 6.92 3.26
CA PRO A 244 -0.59 7.10 3.48
C PRO A 244 0.22 6.30 2.45
N PHE A 245 1.36 6.86 2.06
CA PHE A 245 2.37 6.16 1.29
C PHE A 245 3.75 6.61 1.77
N ASN A 246 4.25 5.95 2.81
CA ASN A 246 5.46 6.34 3.53
C ASN A 246 6.55 5.28 3.34
N VAL A 247 7.42 5.47 2.36
CA VAL A 247 8.56 4.59 2.12
C VAL A 247 9.76 5.07 2.93
N THR A 248 10.10 4.36 3.99
CA THR A 248 11.24 4.68 4.86
C THR A 248 12.56 4.06 4.39
N ASN A 249 12.48 2.97 3.62
CA ASN A 249 13.65 2.25 3.13
C ASN A 249 13.82 2.40 1.62
N ARG A 250 14.85 3.12 1.18
CA ARG A 250 15.15 3.32 -0.26
C ARG A 250 15.27 2.02 -1.06
N LYS A 251 15.76 0.92 -0.47
CA LYS A 251 15.90 -0.37 -1.15
C LYS A 251 14.53 -1.01 -1.49
N LEU A 252 13.50 -0.64 -0.75
CA LEU A 252 12.12 -1.11 -0.93
C LEU A 252 11.21 -0.05 -1.56
N ALA A 253 11.78 1.04 -2.08
CA ALA A 253 11.03 2.09 -2.77
C ALA A 253 10.69 1.74 -4.23
N SER A 254 11.32 0.68 -4.77
CA SER A 254 10.99 0.13 -6.10
C SER A 254 9.93 -0.97 -5.97
N ASP A 255 9.44 -1.46 -7.10
CA ASP A 255 8.52 -2.59 -7.20
C ASP A 255 9.21 -3.97 -7.22
N VAL A 256 10.51 -4.02 -6.89
CA VAL A 256 11.27 -5.25 -6.74
C VAL A 256 11.88 -5.29 -5.33
N TRP A 257 11.39 -6.21 -4.50
CA TRP A 257 11.80 -6.34 -3.11
C TRP A 257 12.62 -7.61 -2.90
N ALA A 258 13.85 -7.49 -2.44
CA ALA A 258 14.74 -8.61 -2.16
C ALA A 258 14.77 -8.88 -0.65
N LEU A 259 13.87 -9.73 -0.18
CA LEU A 259 13.76 -10.14 1.22
C LEU A 259 13.82 -11.65 1.35
N PRO A 260 14.49 -12.18 2.40
CA PRO A 260 14.55 -13.63 2.62
C PRO A 260 13.18 -14.23 2.86
N SER A 261 12.94 -15.43 2.34
CA SER A 261 11.76 -16.22 2.70
C SER A 261 11.89 -16.80 4.10
N VAL A 262 10.75 -17.14 4.70
CA VAL A 262 10.73 -17.84 5.98
C VAL A 262 11.32 -19.24 5.78
N PRO A 263 12.30 -19.68 6.61
CA PRO A 263 12.83 -21.04 6.50
C PRO A 263 11.76 -22.10 6.74
N PRO A 264 11.81 -23.24 6.02
CA PRO A 264 10.88 -24.34 6.24
C PRO A 264 10.97 -24.87 7.67
N ASP A 265 9.82 -25.07 8.31
CA ASP A 265 9.69 -25.65 9.64
C ASP A 265 8.43 -26.53 9.65
N PRO A 266 8.48 -27.80 10.10
CA PRO A 266 7.31 -28.68 10.14
C PRO A 266 6.14 -28.15 10.98
N ASN A 267 6.43 -27.28 11.95
CA ASN A 267 5.43 -26.68 12.84
C ASN A 267 4.95 -25.30 12.36
N ARG A 268 5.31 -24.88 11.16
CA ARG A 268 4.99 -23.58 10.61
C ARG A 268 4.14 -23.72 9.33
N HIS A 269 3.27 -22.76 9.09
CA HIS A 269 2.49 -22.74 7.86
C HIS A 269 3.42 -22.75 6.62
N PRO A 270 3.19 -23.65 5.65
CA PRO A 270 4.12 -23.87 4.53
C PRO A 270 4.27 -22.67 3.58
N CYS A 271 3.33 -21.72 3.64
CA CYS A 271 3.30 -20.52 2.82
C CYS A 271 3.45 -19.23 3.65
N GLU A 272 3.93 -19.32 4.90
CA GLU A 272 4.07 -18.17 5.79
C GLU A 272 4.94 -17.07 5.17
N LYS A 273 4.43 -15.84 5.18
CA LYS A 273 5.15 -14.68 4.67
C LYS A 273 6.07 -14.08 5.74
N PRO A 274 7.25 -13.56 5.34
CA PRO A 274 8.17 -12.91 6.27
C PRO A 274 7.54 -11.69 6.94
N GLU A 275 7.72 -11.56 8.24
CA GLU A 275 7.24 -10.42 9.02
C GLU A 275 7.73 -9.08 8.46
N ALA A 276 9.01 -8.99 8.08
CA ALA A 276 9.57 -7.78 7.48
C ALA A 276 8.89 -7.36 6.16
N LEU A 277 8.39 -8.32 5.37
CA LEU A 277 7.63 -8.06 4.15
C LEU A 277 6.24 -7.50 4.48
N ILE A 278 5.56 -8.14 5.44
CA ILE A 278 4.23 -7.72 5.91
C ILE A 278 4.33 -6.33 6.55
N ALA A 279 5.31 -6.13 7.44
CA ALA A 279 5.54 -4.86 8.12
C ALA A 279 5.75 -3.72 7.12
N HIS A 280 6.58 -3.93 6.10
CA HIS A 280 6.81 -2.92 5.08
C HIS A 280 5.52 -2.50 4.36
N MET A 281 4.64 -3.44 3.99
CA MET A 281 3.36 -3.12 3.35
C MET A 281 2.43 -2.34 4.30
N ILE A 282 2.32 -2.78 5.56
CA ILE A 282 1.47 -2.15 6.58
C ILE A 282 1.96 -0.72 6.89
N GLU A 283 3.24 -0.54 7.20
CA GLU A 283 3.81 0.77 7.55
C GLU A 283 3.75 1.77 6.40
N THR A 284 3.97 1.27 5.15
CA THR A 284 3.94 2.13 3.97
C THR A 284 2.54 2.68 3.69
N THR A 285 1.49 1.88 3.90
CA THR A 285 0.17 2.19 3.33
C THR A 285 -0.95 2.30 4.35
N THR A 286 -0.66 2.26 5.64
CA THR A 286 -1.66 2.39 6.72
C THR A 286 -1.16 3.25 7.88
N ARG A 287 -2.08 3.71 8.73
CA ARG A 287 -1.77 4.45 9.96
C ARG A 287 -1.98 3.57 11.20
N PRO A 288 -1.30 3.85 12.31
CA PRO A 288 -1.70 3.26 13.60
C PRO A 288 -3.19 3.50 13.87
N GLY A 289 -3.87 2.45 14.34
CA GLY A 289 -5.33 2.46 14.56
C GLY A 289 -6.18 2.02 13.37
N ASP A 290 -5.63 2.00 12.14
CA ASP A 290 -6.33 1.44 10.97
C ASP A 290 -6.55 -0.07 11.14
N THR A 291 -7.51 -0.62 10.41
CA THR A 291 -7.84 -2.06 10.42
C THR A 291 -7.29 -2.76 9.18
N ILE A 292 -6.63 -3.90 9.37
CA ILE A 292 -6.21 -4.80 8.30
C ILE A 292 -7.23 -5.94 8.21
N LEU A 293 -7.82 -6.13 7.04
CA LEU A 293 -8.64 -7.30 6.71
C LEU A 293 -7.78 -8.33 5.98
N ASP A 294 -7.71 -9.55 6.54
CA ASP A 294 -7.05 -10.69 5.93
C ASP A 294 -8.05 -11.83 5.74
N CYS A 295 -8.42 -12.09 4.49
CA CYS A 295 -9.43 -13.09 4.16
C CYS A 295 -8.90 -14.53 4.21
N PHE A 296 -7.58 -14.73 4.36
CA PHE A 296 -6.90 -16.04 4.34
C PHE A 296 -5.75 -16.04 5.37
N ALA A 297 -6.12 -15.94 6.66
CA ALA A 297 -5.18 -15.61 7.73
C ALA A 297 -4.08 -16.67 7.99
N GLY A 298 -4.31 -17.92 7.61
CA GLY A 298 -3.35 -19.00 7.81
C GLY A 298 -2.80 -19.04 9.24
N SER A 299 -1.48 -18.94 9.37
CA SER A 299 -0.81 -18.93 10.69
C SER A 299 -0.97 -17.62 11.48
N GLY A 300 -1.71 -16.64 10.98
CA GLY A 300 -1.93 -15.34 11.63
C GLY A 300 -0.75 -14.37 11.56
N ALA A 301 0.20 -14.57 10.66
CA ALA A 301 1.38 -13.71 10.55
C ALA A 301 1.00 -12.25 10.23
N ILE A 302 0.04 -12.02 9.33
CA ILE A 302 -0.45 -10.68 8.99
C ILE A 302 -1.15 -10.05 10.20
N LEU A 303 -1.98 -10.81 10.91
CA LEU A 303 -2.73 -10.32 12.08
C LEU A 303 -1.79 -9.89 13.21
N ASP A 304 -0.79 -10.72 13.50
CA ASP A 304 0.18 -10.46 14.55
C ASP A 304 1.07 -9.27 14.21
N THR A 305 1.58 -9.18 12.96
CA THR A 305 2.37 -8.02 12.51
C THR A 305 1.56 -6.74 12.57
N ALA A 306 0.29 -6.76 12.14
CA ALA A 306 -0.59 -5.61 12.22
C ALA A 306 -0.76 -5.12 13.67
N ARG A 307 -1.03 -6.04 14.61
CA ARG A 307 -1.13 -5.75 16.04
C ARG A 307 0.15 -5.14 16.60
N GLN A 308 1.31 -5.75 16.31
CA GLN A 308 2.61 -5.26 16.77
C GLN A 308 2.91 -3.83 16.30
N LEU A 309 2.42 -3.47 15.12
CA LEU A 309 2.53 -2.13 14.54
C LEU A 309 1.41 -1.17 14.97
N GLY A 310 0.58 -1.55 15.94
CA GLY A 310 -0.50 -0.70 16.46
C GLY A 310 -1.71 -0.57 15.53
N ARG A 311 -1.90 -1.51 14.60
CA ARG A 311 -3.10 -1.63 13.77
C ARG A 311 -4.05 -2.64 14.40
N LYS A 312 -5.34 -2.53 14.06
CA LYS A 312 -6.30 -3.61 14.30
C LYS A 312 -6.25 -4.61 13.16
N ALA A 313 -6.71 -5.84 13.42
CA ALA A 313 -6.78 -6.85 12.38
C ALA A 313 -8.04 -7.70 12.48
N VAL A 314 -8.62 -8.03 11.34
CA VAL A 314 -9.70 -9.00 11.20
C VAL A 314 -9.24 -10.09 10.26
N GLY A 315 -9.13 -11.30 10.76
CA GLY A 315 -8.69 -12.47 10.02
C GLY A 315 -9.80 -13.48 9.82
N ILE A 316 -9.77 -14.17 8.68
CA ILE A 316 -10.65 -15.27 8.38
C ILE A 316 -9.77 -16.45 7.95
N GLU A 317 -9.98 -17.61 8.55
CA GLU A 317 -9.27 -18.85 8.25
C GLU A 317 -10.22 -20.03 8.32
N MET A 318 -10.28 -20.83 7.26
CA MET A 318 -11.20 -21.96 7.21
C MET A 318 -10.68 -23.19 7.94
N ASP A 319 -9.37 -23.37 7.98
CA ASP A 319 -8.75 -24.52 8.61
C ASP A 319 -8.56 -24.27 10.12
N ARG A 320 -9.26 -25.05 10.92
CA ARG A 320 -9.18 -24.96 12.38
C ARG A 320 -7.76 -25.17 12.92
N HIS A 321 -6.97 -26.03 12.30
CA HIS A 321 -5.58 -26.26 12.70
C HIS A 321 -4.77 -24.96 12.63
N TRP A 322 -4.94 -24.19 11.55
CA TRP A 322 -4.26 -22.91 11.39
C TRP A 322 -4.85 -21.82 12.28
N CYS A 323 -6.16 -21.85 12.55
CA CYS A 323 -6.74 -20.98 13.58
C CYS A 323 -6.11 -21.23 14.95
N ASP A 324 -5.96 -22.49 15.37
CA ASP A 324 -5.30 -22.85 16.64
C ASP A 324 -3.84 -22.37 16.68
N HIS A 325 -3.15 -22.40 15.51
CA HIS A 325 -1.78 -21.92 15.38
C HIS A 325 -1.73 -20.39 15.50
N ALA A 326 -2.62 -19.68 14.81
CA ALA A 326 -2.76 -18.23 14.88
C ALA A 326 -3.05 -17.75 16.31
N VAL A 327 -3.96 -18.42 17.03
CA VAL A 327 -4.27 -18.11 18.44
C VAL A 327 -3.03 -18.26 19.32
N ARG A 328 -2.26 -19.34 19.15
CA ARG A 328 -1.00 -19.51 19.90
C ARG A 328 0.02 -18.42 19.62
N ARG A 329 0.14 -17.96 18.37
CA ARG A 329 0.99 -16.82 17.97
C ARG A 329 0.51 -15.54 18.66
N LEU A 330 -0.77 -15.24 18.56
CA LEU A 330 -1.38 -14.04 19.14
C LEU A 330 -1.33 -14.03 20.69
N ALA A 331 -1.36 -15.21 21.33
CA ALA A 331 -1.23 -15.33 22.79
C ALA A 331 0.21 -15.09 23.29
N GLN A 332 1.23 -15.13 22.40
CA GLN A 332 2.59 -14.79 22.78
C GLN A 332 2.70 -13.27 22.94
N MET A 333 3.12 -12.81 24.13
CA MET A 333 3.45 -11.41 24.34
C MET A 333 4.75 -11.10 23.61
N THR A 334 4.66 -10.56 22.41
CA THR A 334 5.79 -9.99 21.69
C THR A 334 6.10 -8.60 22.27
N LEU A 335 7.38 -8.36 22.61
CA LEU A 335 7.82 -7.01 22.92
C LEU A 335 7.56 -6.15 21.66
N PRO A 336 7.00 -4.92 21.80
CA PRO A 336 6.77 -4.06 20.64
C PRO A 336 8.08 -3.86 19.88
N MET A 337 8.03 -3.95 18.55
CA MET A 337 9.18 -3.62 17.70
C MET A 337 9.56 -2.18 17.99
N MET A 338 10.77 -1.98 18.50
CA MET A 338 11.33 -0.64 18.64
C MET A 338 11.71 -0.15 17.22
N THR A 339 10.94 0.79 16.70
CA THR A 339 11.19 1.49 15.43
C THR A 339 12.34 2.48 15.57
#